data_8b4594ed65d867c86cd73683ee31dbe5
#
_entry.id   8b4594ed65d867c86cd73683ee31dbe5
#
_cell.length_a   1.000
_cell.length_b   1.000
_cell.length_c   1.000
_cell.angle_alpha   90.00
_cell.angle_beta   90.00
_cell.angle_gamma   90.00
#
_symmetry.space_group_name_H-M   'P 1'
#
loop_
_entity.id
_entity.type
_entity.pdbx_description
1 polymer ?
#
loop_
_entity_poly.entity_id
_entity_poly.type
_entity_poly.pdbx_seq_one_letter_code
_entity_poly.pdbx_strand_id
1 'polypeptide(L)'
;MPFNIPTLLTLFRVILIPFFVLVFYLPVTWSPFAAALIFCVAAVTDWFDGFLARRWNQSTRFGAFLDPVADKVLVAIAMVLVTEHYHSWWVTLPAATMIAREIIISALREWMAELGKRSSVAVSWIGKVKTTAQMVALAWLLWRPNIWVEYAGIALFFVAAVLTLWSMLQYLSAARADLLDQ
;
A
#
# COMPACT_ATOMS: atom_id res chain seq x y z
N MET A 1 -2.51 -28.65 -4.24
CA MET A 1 -1.19 -28.26 -3.69
C MET A 1 -1.33 -26.85 -3.13
N PRO A 2 -0.78 -26.54 -1.94
CA PRO A 2 -0.94 -25.23 -1.31
C PRO A 2 -0.11 -24.11 -1.96
N PHE A 3 0.80 -24.44 -2.88
CA PHE A 3 1.73 -23.49 -3.48
C PHE A 3 1.53 -23.40 -5.00
N ASN A 4 0.84 -22.36 -5.42
CA ASN A 4 0.71 -21.98 -6.83
C ASN A 4 1.65 -20.80 -7.13
N ILE A 5 1.94 -20.54 -8.41
CA ILE A 5 2.81 -19.45 -8.83
C ILE A 5 2.41 -18.10 -8.20
N PRO A 6 1.13 -17.67 -8.18
CA PRO A 6 0.73 -16.46 -7.45
C PRO A 6 1.13 -16.49 -5.98
N THR A 7 0.86 -17.58 -5.26
CA THR A 7 1.22 -17.71 -3.83
C THR A 7 2.73 -17.64 -3.59
N LEU A 8 3.55 -18.18 -4.51
CA LEU A 8 5.01 -18.06 -4.44
C LEU A 8 5.48 -16.62 -4.65
N LEU A 9 4.85 -15.86 -5.55
CA LEU A 9 5.15 -14.44 -5.77
C LEU A 9 4.81 -13.60 -4.53
N THR A 10 3.69 -13.87 -3.89
CA THR A 10 3.32 -13.21 -2.63
C THR A 10 4.31 -13.55 -1.52
N LEU A 11 4.71 -14.81 -1.39
CA LEU A 11 5.72 -15.23 -0.40
C LEU A 11 7.08 -14.58 -0.66
N PHE A 12 7.49 -14.50 -1.93
CA PHE A 12 8.70 -13.77 -2.34
C PHE A 12 8.66 -12.31 -1.90
N ARG A 13 7.51 -11.63 -2.07
CA ARG A 13 7.32 -10.26 -1.60
C ARG A 13 7.46 -10.14 -0.07
N VAL A 14 6.89 -11.05 0.70
CA VAL A 14 7.05 -11.08 2.17
C VAL A 14 8.51 -11.22 2.56
N ILE A 15 9.27 -12.06 1.85
CA ILE A 15 10.70 -12.23 2.06
C ILE A 15 11.48 -10.97 1.66
N LEU A 16 11.05 -10.24 0.62
CA LEU A 16 11.69 -8.99 0.21
C LEU A 16 11.57 -7.87 1.24
N ILE A 17 10.54 -7.87 2.09
CA ILE A 17 10.31 -6.82 3.09
C ILE A 17 11.51 -6.66 4.05
N PRO A 18 12.02 -7.69 4.74
CA PRO A 18 13.18 -7.53 5.60
C PRO A 18 14.44 -7.11 4.83
N PHE A 19 14.64 -7.57 3.59
CA PHE A 19 15.74 -7.11 2.75
C PHE A 19 15.59 -5.63 2.38
N PHE A 20 14.40 -5.16 2.09
CA PHE A 20 14.10 -3.76 1.84
C PHE A 20 14.50 -2.89 3.04
N VAL A 21 14.12 -3.29 4.25
CA VAL A 21 14.50 -2.59 5.49
C VAL A 21 16.02 -2.59 5.67
N LEU A 22 16.67 -3.74 5.53
CA LEU A 22 18.13 -3.85 5.66
C LEU A 22 18.85 -2.95 4.66
N VAL A 23 18.47 -3.00 3.38
CA VAL A 23 19.08 -2.17 2.33
C VAL A 23 18.89 -0.70 2.60
N PHE A 24 17.74 -0.27 3.10
CA PHE A 24 17.48 1.13 3.43
C PHE A 24 18.47 1.70 4.46
N TYR A 25 18.88 0.91 5.44
CA TYR A 25 19.82 1.31 6.51
C TYR A 25 21.30 1.12 6.16
N LEU A 26 21.63 0.57 5.00
CA LEU A 26 23.03 0.43 4.61
C LEU A 26 23.68 1.80 4.40
N PRO A 27 24.86 2.06 5.00
CA PRO A 27 25.56 3.34 4.89
C PRO A 27 26.36 3.43 3.57
N VAL A 28 25.68 3.18 2.43
CA VAL A 28 26.29 3.19 1.09
C VAL A 28 25.51 4.10 0.15
N THR A 29 26.19 4.71 -0.81
CA THR A 29 25.62 5.72 -1.70
C THR A 29 24.50 5.19 -2.62
N TRP A 30 24.51 3.91 -2.94
CA TRP A 30 23.50 3.26 -3.78
C TRP A 30 22.28 2.75 -2.99
N SER A 31 22.30 2.79 -1.66
CA SER A 31 21.22 2.31 -0.79
C SER A 31 19.84 2.93 -1.12
N PRO A 32 19.69 4.25 -1.34
CA PRO A 32 18.40 4.85 -1.69
C PRO A 32 17.83 4.30 -3.00
N PHE A 33 18.67 4.16 -4.02
CA PHE A 33 18.26 3.58 -5.30
C PHE A 33 17.85 2.11 -5.16
N ALA A 34 18.64 1.32 -4.45
CA ALA A 34 18.36 -0.11 -4.25
C ALA A 34 17.07 -0.32 -3.41
N ALA A 35 16.85 0.49 -2.38
CA ALA A 35 15.62 0.45 -1.59
C ALA A 35 14.40 0.77 -2.45
N ALA A 36 14.46 1.84 -3.26
CA ALA A 36 13.40 2.18 -4.20
C ALA A 36 13.17 1.08 -5.24
N LEU A 37 14.24 0.47 -5.75
CA LEU A 37 14.14 -0.63 -6.71
C LEU A 37 13.45 -1.86 -6.11
N ILE A 38 13.82 -2.27 -4.88
CA ILE A 38 13.18 -3.38 -4.17
C ILE A 38 11.69 -3.08 -3.96
N PHE A 39 11.36 -1.87 -3.52
CA PHE A 39 9.97 -1.43 -3.36
C PHE A 39 9.19 -1.51 -4.67
N CYS A 40 9.74 -0.99 -5.78
CA CYS A 40 9.11 -1.04 -7.10
C CYS A 40 8.95 -2.49 -7.60
N VAL A 41 9.96 -3.34 -7.44
CA VAL A 41 9.89 -4.77 -7.83
C VAL A 41 8.79 -5.46 -7.04
N ALA A 42 8.70 -5.24 -5.73
CA ALA A 42 7.65 -5.81 -4.90
C ALA A 42 6.25 -5.32 -5.33
N ALA A 43 6.09 -4.03 -5.65
CA ALA A 43 4.84 -3.45 -6.13
C ALA A 43 4.42 -4.01 -7.50
N VAL A 44 5.37 -4.15 -8.43
CA VAL A 44 5.11 -4.74 -9.75
C VAL A 44 4.75 -6.22 -9.63
N THR A 45 5.42 -6.95 -8.74
CA THR A 45 5.13 -8.36 -8.47
C THR A 45 3.70 -8.55 -7.96
N ASP A 46 3.18 -7.64 -7.11
CA ASP A 46 1.78 -7.63 -6.66
C ASP A 46 0.78 -7.48 -7.82
N TRP A 47 1.08 -6.58 -8.74
CA TRP A 47 0.22 -6.42 -9.92
C TRP A 47 0.21 -7.67 -10.80
N PHE A 48 1.39 -8.32 -10.97
CA PHE A 48 1.53 -9.54 -11.77
C PHE A 48 0.84 -10.74 -11.13
N ASP A 49 0.98 -10.98 -9.83
CA ASP A 49 0.33 -12.13 -9.18
C ASP A 49 -1.19 -12.01 -9.19
N GLY A 50 -1.73 -10.81 -8.95
CA GLY A 50 -3.15 -10.54 -9.09
C GLY A 50 -3.67 -10.74 -10.54
N PHE A 51 -2.86 -10.39 -11.55
CA PHE A 51 -3.19 -10.64 -12.96
C PHE A 51 -3.17 -12.14 -13.29
N LEU A 52 -2.11 -12.86 -12.89
CA LEU A 52 -1.95 -14.30 -13.13
C LEU A 52 -3.02 -15.11 -12.41
N ALA A 53 -3.32 -14.81 -11.16
CA ALA A 53 -4.34 -15.49 -10.37
C ALA A 53 -5.72 -15.43 -11.06
N ARG A 54 -6.09 -14.25 -11.57
CA ARG A 54 -7.33 -14.07 -12.33
C ARG A 54 -7.32 -14.82 -13.68
N ARG A 55 -6.20 -14.80 -14.40
CA ARG A 55 -6.10 -15.41 -15.74
C ARG A 55 -6.08 -16.94 -15.69
N TRP A 56 -5.46 -17.51 -14.65
CA TRP A 56 -5.30 -18.98 -14.53
C TRP A 56 -6.33 -19.62 -13.60
N ASN A 57 -7.22 -18.83 -12.98
CA ASN A 57 -8.20 -19.31 -11.98
C ASN A 57 -7.52 -20.09 -10.83
N GLN A 58 -6.29 -19.72 -10.49
CA GLN A 58 -5.47 -20.36 -9.48
C GLN A 58 -5.39 -19.50 -8.23
N SER A 59 -6.45 -19.47 -7.42
CA SER A 59 -6.41 -18.88 -6.10
C SER A 59 -6.35 -19.95 -5.02
N THR A 60 -5.37 -19.86 -4.11
CA THR A 60 -5.34 -20.67 -2.89
C THR A 60 -5.95 -19.86 -1.74
N ARG A 61 -6.57 -20.53 -0.75
CA ARG A 61 -7.09 -19.85 0.44
C ARG A 61 -5.98 -19.09 1.18
N PHE A 62 -4.79 -19.67 1.23
CA PHE A 62 -3.62 -19.06 1.86
C PHE A 62 -3.13 -17.83 1.07
N GLY A 63 -3.02 -17.91 -0.27
CA GLY A 63 -2.65 -16.76 -1.11
C GLY A 63 -3.66 -15.62 -0.96
N ALA A 64 -4.96 -15.90 -1.06
CA ALA A 64 -6.02 -14.90 -0.91
C ALA A 64 -6.00 -14.17 0.45
N PHE A 65 -5.49 -14.81 1.50
CA PHE A 65 -5.24 -14.18 2.80
C PHE A 65 -3.94 -13.38 2.79
N LEU A 66 -2.86 -13.96 2.24
CA LEU A 66 -1.51 -13.39 2.34
C LEU A 66 -1.34 -12.15 1.43
N ASP A 67 -1.96 -12.12 0.24
CA ASP A 67 -1.84 -11.03 -0.72
C ASP A 67 -2.20 -9.65 -0.14
N PRO A 68 -3.41 -9.45 0.45
CA PRO A 68 -3.77 -8.17 1.03
C PRO A 68 -2.90 -7.78 2.23
N VAL A 69 -2.34 -8.74 2.94
CA VAL A 69 -1.45 -8.51 4.08
C VAL A 69 -0.08 -8.04 3.59
N ALA A 70 0.51 -8.75 2.65
CA ALA A 70 1.83 -8.44 2.11
C ALA A 70 1.88 -7.03 1.48
N ASP A 71 0.85 -6.66 0.68
CA ASP A 71 0.73 -5.34 0.06
C ASP A 71 0.67 -4.23 1.12
N LYS A 72 -0.20 -4.35 2.11
CA LYS A 72 -0.35 -3.33 3.14
C LYS A 72 0.89 -3.19 4.03
N VAL A 73 1.53 -4.31 4.38
CA VAL A 73 2.74 -4.32 5.20
C VAL A 73 3.89 -3.65 4.46
N LEU A 74 4.10 -3.95 3.17
CA LEU A 74 5.13 -3.30 2.36
C LEU A 74 4.97 -1.77 2.33
N VAL A 75 3.76 -1.30 2.03
CA VAL A 75 3.46 0.14 1.94
C VAL A 75 3.58 0.82 3.30
N ALA A 76 3.10 0.19 4.38
CA ALA A 76 3.22 0.73 5.73
C ALA A 76 4.69 0.86 6.16
N ILE A 77 5.51 -0.16 5.90
CA ILE A 77 6.95 -0.12 6.20
C ILE A 77 7.63 0.97 5.36
N ALA A 78 7.33 1.10 4.07
CA ALA A 78 7.88 2.17 3.23
C ALA A 78 7.54 3.55 3.80
N MET A 79 6.30 3.78 4.26
CA MET A 79 5.91 5.03 4.92
C MET A 79 6.69 5.28 6.22
N VAL A 80 6.89 4.25 7.05
CA VAL A 80 7.69 4.36 8.28
C VAL A 80 9.13 4.73 7.97
N LEU A 81 9.78 4.07 7.01
CA LEU A 81 11.17 4.35 6.61
C LEU A 81 11.33 5.76 6.02
N VAL A 82 10.37 6.21 5.21
CA VAL A 82 10.35 7.57 4.69
C VAL A 82 10.18 8.59 5.81
N THR A 83 9.26 8.37 6.76
CA THR A 83 9.09 9.28 7.91
C THR A 83 10.32 9.36 8.80
N GLU A 84 10.98 8.23 9.01
CA GLU A 84 12.24 8.19 9.77
C GLU A 84 13.35 8.97 9.06
N HIS A 85 13.49 8.82 7.74
CA HIS A 85 14.52 9.54 7.00
C HIS A 85 14.34 11.06 7.05
N TYR A 86 13.11 11.54 6.85
CA TYR A 86 12.85 12.98 6.78
C TYR A 86 12.75 13.66 8.15
N HIS A 87 12.54 12.91 9.24
CA HIS A 87 12.38 13.43 10.62
C HIS A 87 11.51 14.68 10.72
N SER A 88 10.47 14.76 9.88
CA SER A 88 9.64 15.94 9.71
C SER A 88 8.16 15.64 9.89
N TRP A 89 7.48 16.45 10.68
CA TRP A 89 6.04 16.32 10.87
C TRP A 89 5.22 16.46 9.58
N TRP A 90 5.73 17.21 8.60
CA TRP A 90 5.14 17.33 7.26
C TRP A 90 5.06 15.99 6.53
N VAL A 91 5.95 15.07 6.78
CA VAL A 91 5.95 13.73 6.19
C VAL A 91 5.25 12.74 7.12
N THR A 92 5.48 12.86 8.44
CA THR A 92 4.91 11.96 9.43
C THR A 92 3.38 12.04 9.49
N LEU A 93 2.81 13.25 9.44
CA LEU A 93 1.36 13.43 9.57
C LEU A 93 0.58 12.82 8.39
N PRO A 94 0.94 13.07 7.12
CA PRO A 94 0.35 12.37 5.98
C PRO A 94 0.52 10.86 6.04
N ALA A 95 1.71 10.36 6.39
CA ALA A 95 1.98 8.93 6.51
C ALA A 95 1.09 8.26 7.56
N ALA A 96 1.04 8.82 8.77
CA ALA A 96 0.20 8.32 9.86
C ALA A 96 -1.28 8.30 9.46
N THR A 97 -1.75 9.36 8.80
CA THR A 97 -3.14 9.46 8.30
C THR A 97 -3.44 8.36 7.26
N MET A 98 -2.52 8.11 6.34
CA MET A 98 -2.70 7.08 5.32
C MET A 98 -2.68 5.68 5.92
N ILE A 99 -1.77 5.40 6.87
CA ILE A 99 -1.71 4.11 7.58
C ILE A 99 -3.00 3.88 8.37
N ALA A 100 -3.41 4.86 9.18
CA ALA A 100 -4.64 4.76 9.97
C ALA A 100 -5.86 4.49 9.07
N ARG A 101 -5.97 5.20 7.96
CA ARG A 101 -7.06 4.99 6.99
C ARG A 101 -7.02 3.60 6.38
N GLU A 102 -5.86 3.07 6.01
CA GLU A 102 -5.76 1.71 5.46
C GLU A 102 -6.27 0.66 6.45
N ILE A 103 -5.98 0.83 7.73
CA ILE A 103 -6.48 -0.07 8.78
C ILE A 103 -8.00 0.07 8.93
N ILE A 104 -8.50 1.30 9.08
CA ILE A 104 -9.92 1.58 9.30
C ILE A 104 -10.77 1.04 8.14
N ILE A 105 -10.40 1.37 6.90
CA ILE A 105 -11.17 0.95 5.72
C ILE A 105 -11.04 -0.54 5.47
N SER A 106 -9.93 -1.16 5.85
CA SER A 106 -9.77 -2.61 5.76
C SER A 106 -10.74 -3.33 6.70
N ALA A 107 -10.79 -2.89 7.96
CA ALA A 107 -11.71 -3.42 8.96
C ALA A 107 -13.19 -3.19 8.56
N LEU A 108 -13.51 -1.97 8.06
CA LEU A 108 -14.86 -1.67 7.57
C LEU A 108 -15.29 -2.60 6.43
N ARG A 109 -14.39 -2.85 5.47
CA ARG A 109 -14.68 -3.74 4.35
C ARG A 109 -14.89 -5.19 4.77
N GLU A 110 -14.10 -5.66 5.72
CA GLU A 110 -14.24 -7.01 6.28
C GLU A 110 -15.60 -7.15 6.98
N TRP A 111 -15.93 -6.20 7.85
CA TRP A 111 -17.22 -6.17 8.53
C TRP A 111 -18.42 -6.08 7.56
N MET A 112 -18.35 -5.22 6.53
CA MET A 112 -19.40 -5.15 5.49
C MET A 112 -19.50 -6.43 4.66
N ALA A 113 -18.40 -7.17 4.50
CA ALA A 113 -18.43 -8.47 3.83
C ALA A 113 -19.12 -9.54 4.68
N GLU A 114 -18.93 -9.53 5.99
CA GLU A 114 -19.64 -10.41 6.94
C GLU A 114 -21.15 -10.14 6.93
N LEU A 115 -21.58 -8.87 6.81
CA LEU A 115 -22.98 -8.48 6.66
C LEU A 115 -23.58 -8.78 5.28
N GLY A 116 -22.80 -9.34 4.34
CA GLY A 116 -23.25 -9.62 2.98
C GLY A 116 -23.40 -8.37 2.09
N LYS A 117 -22.96 -7.19 2.56
CA LYS A 117 -23.11 -5.88 1.87
C LYS A 117 -21.81 -5.40 1.22
N ARG A 118 -21.00 -6.31 0.74
CA ARG A 118 -19.67 -6.04 0.16
C ARG A 118 -19.68 -5.05 -1.03
N SER A 119 -20.78 -5.00 -1.79
CA SER A 119 -20.93 -4.12 -2.95
C SER A 119 -21.03 -2.64 -2.58
N SER A 120 -21.51 -2.31 -1.39
CA SER A 120 -21.67 -0.93 -0.90
C SER A 120 -20.33 -0.21 -0.69
N VAL A 121 -19.26 -0.97 -0.52
CA VAL A 121 -17.89 -0.47 -0.27
C VAL A 121 -16.89 -0.87 -1.37
N ALA A 122 -17.36 -0.97 -2.61
CA ALA A 122 -16.53 -1.29 -3.76
C ALA A 122 -15.46 -0.20 -4.04
N VAL A 123 -14.32 -0.60 -4.62
CA VAL A 123 -13.21 0.34 -4.89
C VAL A 123 -13.63 1.37 -5.93
N SER A 124 -13.61 2.66 -5.54
CA SER A 124 -13.87 3.78 -6.44
C SER A 124 -12.68 4.05 -7.36
N TRP A 125 -12.89 4.75 -8.47
CA TRP A 125 -11.83 5.22 -9.37
C TRP A 125 -10.82 6.12 -8.63
N ILE A 126 -11.31 6.99 -7.74
CA ILE A 126 -10.48 7.84 -6.87
C ILE A 126 -9.53 6.99 -6.01
N GLY A 127 -10.00 5.83 -5.52
CA GLY A 127 -9.16 4.90 -4.78
C GLY A 127 -7.98 4.35 -5.59
N LYS A 128 -8.15 4.15 -6.90
CA LYS A 128 -7.05 3.71 -7.80
C LYS A 128 -6.02 4.82 -8.01
N VAL A 129 -6.50 6.04 -8.32
CA VAL A 129 -5.62 7.22 -8.51
C VAL A 129 -4.81 7.50 -7.25
N LYS A 130 -5.45 7.50 -6.08
CA LYS A 130 -4.81 7.68 -4.78
C LYS A 130 -3.67 6.67 -4.58
N THR A 131 -3.93 5.38 -4.83
CA THR A 131 -2.93 4.32 -4.62
C THR A 131 -1.75 4.49 -5.58
N THR A 132 -1.99 4.79 -6.84
CA THR A 132 -0.92 5.07 -7.80
C THR A 132 -0.08 6.29 -7.38
N ALA A 133 -0.73 7.39 -6.99
CA ALA A 133 -0.03 8.58 -6.50
C ALA A 133 0.84 8.27 -5.27
N GLN A 134 0.31 7.51 -4.31
CA GLN A 134 1.03 7.08 -3.12
C GLN A 134 2.26 6.22 -3.46
N MET A 135 2.11 5.23 -4.37
CA MET A 135 3.22 4.35 -4.77
C MET A 135 4.33 5.13 -5.48
N VAL A 136 3.98 6.05 -6.39
CA VAL A 136 4.96 6.90 -7.08
C VAL A 136 5.65 7.85 -6.09
N ALA A 137 4.90 8.48 -5.19
CA ALA A 137 5.47 9.34 -4.16
C ALA A 137 6.47 8.60 -3.29
N LEU A 138 6.12 7.40 -2.80
CA LEU A 138 7.01 6.58 -1.97
C LEU A 138 8.27 6.16 -2.75
N ALA A 139 8.15 5.75 -4.02
CA ALA A 139 9.30 5.40 -4.84
C ALA A 139 10.28 6.58 -4.99
N TRP A 140 9.76 7.80 -5.22
CA TRP A 140 10.59 9.01 -5.32
C TRP A 140 11.22 9.40 -3.97
N LEU A 141 10.48 9.31 -2.88
CA LEU A 141 10.97 9.63 -1.54
C LEU A 141 11.97 8.59 -1.01
N LEU A 142 11.93 7.36 -1.50
CA LEU A 142 12.94 6.34 -1.22
C LEU A 142 14.20 6.54 -2.06
N TRP A 143 14.06 6.85 -3.36
CA TRP A 143 15.21 6.99 -4.27
C TRP A 143 16.01 8.27 -4.05
N ARG A 144 15.35 9.42 -3.91
CA ARG A 144 15.98 10.72 -3.60
C ARG A 144 17.17 11.09 -4.49
N PRO A 145 17.06 11.03 -5.83
CA PRO A 145 18.19 11.27 -6.72
C PRO A 145 18.64 12.75 -6.73
N ASN A 146 17.72 13.67 -6.47
CA ASN A 146 17.95 15.11 -6.41
C ASN A 146 16.80 15.82 -5.68
N ILE A 147 17.05 17.07 -5.29
CA ILE A 147 16.11 17.89 -4.49
C ILE A 147 14.75 18.12 -5.19
N TRP A 148 14.72 18.18 -6.51
CA TRP A 148 13.48 18.39 -7.26
C TRP A 148 12.56 17.18 -7.21
N VAL A 149 13.13 15.99 -7.30
CA VAL A 149 12.38 14.72 -7.15
C VAL A 149 11.88 14.57 -5.73
N GLU A 150 12.65 14.98 -4.73
CA GLU A 150 12.21 14.98 -3.33
C GLU A 150 11.02 15.91 -3.12
N TYR A 151 11.08 17.17 -3.58
CA TYR A 151 9.95 18.11 -3.48
C TYR A 151 8.71 17.61 -4.23
N ALA A 152 8.89 17.09 -5.44
CA ALA A 152 7.81 16.50 -6.21
C ALA A 152 7.21 15.27 -5.49
N GLY A 153 8.05 14.43 -4.89
CA GLY A 153 7.64 13.29 -4.07
C GLY A 153 6.82 13.72 -2.85
N ILE A 154 7.28 14.73 -2.12
CA ILE A 154 6.55 15.29 -0.97
C ILE A 154 5.20 15.86 -1.41
N ALA A 155 5.18 16.67 -2.48
CA ALA A 155 3.94 17.24 -2.99
C ALA A 155 2.94 16.14 -3.40
N LEU A 156 3.40 15.12 -4.12
CA LEU A 156 2.57 13.99 -4.52
C LEU A 156 2.10 13.15 -3.32
N PHE A 157 2.90 13.05 -2.28
CA PHE A 157 2.56 12.37 -1.03
C PHE A 157 1.43 13.08 -0.29
N PHE A 158 1.45 14.42 -0.26
CA PHE A 158 0.34 15.23 0.26
C PHE A 158 -0.94 15.07 -0.57
N VAL A 159 -0.83 15.10 -1.89
CA VAL A 159 -1.98 14.83 -2.78
C VAL A 159 -2.57 13.46 -2.49
N ALA A 160 -1.73 12.44 -2.35
CA ALA A 160 -2.19 11.09 -1.99
C ALA A 160 -2.89 11.05 -0.62
N ALA A 161 -2.40 11.79 0.38
CA ALA A 161 -3.02 11.89 1.70
C ALA A 161 -4.39 12.56 1.64
N VAL A 162 -4.52 13.67 0.92
CA VAL A 162 -5.80 14.37 0.72
C VAL A 162 -6.82 13.46 0.02
N LEU A 163 -6.42 12.80 -1.07
CA LEU A 163 -7.27 11.84 -1.79
C LEU A 163 -7.65 10.66 -0.90
N THR A 164 -6.76 10.26 -0.01
CA THR A 164 -6.99 9.20 0.97
C THR A 164 -8.08 9.57 1.97
N LEU A 165 -8.03 10.78 2.53
CA LEU A 165 -9.07 11.30 3.42
C LEU A 165 -10.40 11.47 2.71
N TRP A 166 -10.40 12.03 1.51
CA TRP A 166 -11.60 12.17 0.69
C TRP A 166 -12.26 10.82 0.44
N SER A 167 -11.47 9.85 0.00
CA SER A 167 -11.95 8.48 -0.21
C SER A 167 -12.50 7.85 1.09
N MET A 168 -11.87 8.08 2.24
CA MET A 168 -12.36 7.59 3.53
C MET A 168 -13.75 8.15 3.87
N LEU A 169 -13.96 9.44 3.68
CA LEU A 169 -15.27 10.06 3.90
C LEU A 169 -16.35 9.46 3.00
N GLN A 170 -16.04 9.17 1.74
CA GLN A 170 -16.96 8.47 0.83
C GLN A 170 -17.33 7.07 1.33
N TYR A 171 -16.36 6.29 1.80
CA TYR A 171 -16.62 4.95 2.35
C TYR A 171 -17.47 5.00 3.62
N LEU A 172 -17.17 5.92 4.54
CA LEU A 172 -17.92 6.07 5.78
C LEU A 172 -19.35 6.56 5.51
N SER A 173 -19.53 7.48 4.55
CA SER A 173 -20.86 7.94 4.16
C SER A 173 -21.69 6.83 3.51
N ALA A 174 -21.08 5.99 2.68
CA ALA A 174 -21.76 4.85 2.07
C ALA A 174 -22.15 3.77 3.09
N ALA A 175 -21.33 3.57 4.11
CA ALA A 175 -21.61 2.60 5.17
C ALA A 175 -22.49 3.16 6.31
N ARG A 176 -22.78 4.46 6.30
CA ARG A 176 -23.48 5.14 7.42
C ARG A 176 -24.83 4.51 7.78
N ALA A 177 -25.64 4.18 6.78
CA ALA A 177 -26.96 3.56 7.01
C ALA A 177 -26.81 2.24 7.75
N ASP A 178 -25.85 1.41 7.32
CA ASP A 178 -25.60 0.09 7.89
C ASP A 178 -24.90 0.16 9.26
N LEU A 179 -24.21 1.25 9.58
CA LEU A 179 -23.59 1.51 10.87
C LEU A 179 -24.59 1.97 11.95
N LEU A 180 -25.68 2.61 11.53
CA LEU A 180 -26.66 3.22 12.44
C LEU A 180 -27.94 2.40 12.60
N ASP A 181 -28.20 1.42 11.71
CA ASP A 181 -29.40 0.58 11.71
C ASP A 181 -29.23 -0.71 12.57
N GLN A 182 -28.59 -0.60 13.75
CA GLN A 182 -28.54 -1.67 14.77
C GLN A 182 -29.46 -1.37 15.94
#